data_d5dfada632e1137a4b2ded5991aa72ce
#
_entry.id   d5dfada632e1137a4b2ded5991aa72ce
#
_cell.length_a   1.000
_cell.length_b   1.000
_cell.length_c   1.000
_cell.angle_alpha   90.00
_cell.angle_beta   90.00
_cell.angle_gamma   90.00
#
_symmetry.space_group_name_H-M   'P 1'
#
loop_
_entity.id
_entity.type
_entity.pdbx_description
1 polymer ?
#
loop_
_entity_poly.entity_id
_entity_poly.type
_entity_poly.pdbx_seq_one_letter_code
_entity_poly.pdbx_strand_id
1 'polypeptide(L)'
;MKFFVFFRYIISFICSILLISGPAYAGANVAVKGEGDEVPSYVRSNITGFDFHGEDLHLSSIAGAVARDADFSDVDLHGTTLTLSDLKGSNLNGIDLTDTLSDRVNFQNTDLRNAVLV
;
A
#
# COMPACT_ATOMS: atom_id res chain seq x y z
N MET A 1 17.63 4.52 17.33
CA MET A 1 17.41 5.10 15.99
C MET A 1 17.80 4.18 14.84
N LYS A 2 18.83 3.37 14.94
CA LYS A 2 19.19 2.39 13.89
C LYS A 2 18.23 1.19 13.79
N PHE A 3 17.44 0.86 14.80
CA PHE A 3 16.49 -0.25 14.81
C PHE A 3 15.27 -0.01 13.89
N PHE A 4 14.75 1.21 13.79
CA PHE A 4 13.61 1.54 12.96
C PHE A 4 13.93 1.44 11.45
N VAL A 5 15.11 1.84 11.05
CA VAL A 5 15.57 1.72 9.66
C VAL A 5 15.77 0.26 9.28
N PHE A 6 16.29 -0.56 10.20
CA PHE A 6 16.51 -1.98 9.98
C PHE A 6 15.21 -2.77 9.88
N PHE A 7 14.18 -2.40 10.64
CA PHE A 7 12.86 -3.03 10.58
C PHE A 7 12.13 -2.74 9.26
N ARG A 8 12.26 -1.53 8.73
CA ARG A 8 11.76 -1.17 7.38
C ARG A 8 12.42 -2.02 6.29
N TYR A 9 13.71 -2.26 6.39
CA TYR A 9 14.45 -3.12 5.47
C TYR A 9 14.05 -4.60 5.58
N ILE A 10 13.79 -5.09 6.77
CA ILE A 10 13.40 -6.49 7.00
C ILE A 10 12.02 -6.78 6.43
N ILE A 11 11.04 -5.89 6.60
CA ILE A 11 9.70 -6.08 6.02
C ILE A 11 9.75 -6.03 4.49
N SER A 12 10.51 -5.10 3.91
CA SER A 12 10.75 -5.04 2.46
C SER A 12 11.48 -6.29 1.95
N PHE A 13 12.43 -6.82 2.70
CA PHE A 13 13.19 -8.00 2.35
C PHE A 13 12.36 -9.29 2.54
N ILE A 14 11.53 -9.38 3.59
CA ILE A 14 10.61 -10.51 3.83
C ILE A 14 9.50 -10.52 2.77
N CYS A 15 8.94 -9.38 2.37
CA CYS A 15 8.03 -9.31 1.23
C CYS A 15 8.70 -9.79 -0.07
N SER A 16 9.94 -9.42 -0.31
CA SER A 16 10.71 -9.84 -1.48
C SER A 16 11.02 -11.35 -1.48
N ILE A 17 11.31 -11.94 -0.32
CA ILE A 17 11.60 -13.37 -0.16
C ILE A 17 10.33 -14.23 -0.16
N LEU A 18 9.24 -13.77 0.47
CA LEU A 18 7.94 -14.45 0.47
C LEU A 18 7.32 -14.52 -0.94
N LEU A 19 7.63 -13.57 -1.80
CA LEU A 19 7.19 -13.55 -3.19
C LEU A 19 7.91 -14.60 -4.07
N ILE A 20 9.08 -15.05 -3.67
CA ILE A 20 9.88 -16.03 -4.43
C ILE A 20 9.52 -17.48 -4.06
N SER A 21 8.89 -17.73 -2.92
CA SER A 21 8.80 -19.08 -2.36
C SER A 21 7.40 -19.70 -2.19
N GLY A 22 6.31 -19.02 -2.59
CA GLY A 22 4.96 -19.54 -2.34
C GLY A 22 4.05 -19.59 -3.57
N PRO A 23 3.31 -20.69 -3.80
CA PRO A 23 2.37 -20.82 -4.92
C PRO A 23 1.16 -19.87 -4.83
N ALA A 24 0.91 -19.25 -3.68
CA ALA A 24 -0.18 -18.30 -3.49
C ALA A 24 0.06 -16.93 -4.16
N TYR A 25 1.28 -16.66 -4.59
CA TYR A 25 1.67 -15.39 -5.21
C TYR A 25 2.06 -15.53 -6.69
N ALA A 26 1.79 -16.67 -7.30
CA ALA A 26 2.01 -16.88 -8.73
C ALA A 26 1.10 -15.93 -9.53
N GLY A 27 1.66 -14.83 -10.03
CA GLY A 27 0.95 -13.79 -10.78
C GLY A 27 0.91 -12.42 -10.10
N ALA A 28 1.42 -12.29 -8.88
CA ALA A 28 1.59 -11.00 -8.23
C ALA A 28 2.78 -10.25 -8.87
N ASN A 29 2.50 -9.30 -9.75
CA ASN A 29 3.48 -8.30 -10.12
C ASN A 29 3.61 -7.32 -8.94
N VAL A 30 4.36 -7.71 -7.92
CA VAL A 30 4.71 -6.76 -6.86
C VAL A 30 5.81 -5.87 -7.41
N ALA A 31 5.52 -4.61 -7.50
CA ALA A 31 6.53 -3.64 -7.83
C ALA A 31 7.60 -3.64 -6.73
N VAL A 32 8.81 -3.92 -7.14
CA VAL A 32 9.96 -3.93 -6.25
C VAL A 32 10.27 -2.48 -5.88
N LYS A 33 10.41 -2.21 -4.58
CA LYS A 33 11.00 -0.96 -4.12
C LYS A 33 12.44 -0.91 -4.67
N GLY A 34 12.74 0.08 -5.50
CA GLY A 34 14.09 0.33 -5.97
C GLY A 34 15.07 0.52 -4.80
N GLU A 35 16.32 0.13 -4.98
CA GLU A 35 17.36 0.44 -4.00
C GLU A 35 17.65 1.96 -4.08
N GLY A 36 17.30 2.69 -3.03
CA GLY A 36 17.49 4.13 -2.92
C GLY A 36 16.28 4.87 -2.35
N ASP A 37 16.29 6.18 -2.40
CA ASP A 37 15.19 7.07 -1.96
C ASP A 37 14.01 7.09 -2.94
N GLU A 38 13.78 5.99 -3.68
CA GLU A 38 12.67 5.92 -4.61
C GLU A 38 11.34 5.71 -3.88
N VAL A 39 10.35 6.47 -4.31
CA VAL A 39 8.98 6.37 -3.82
C VAL A 39 8.41 4.99 -4.16
N PRO A 40 7.78 4.27 -3.21
CA PRO A 40 7.21 2.96 -3.48
C PRO A 40 6.18 2.99 -4.62
N SER A 41 6.21 2.00 -5.49
CA SER A 41 5.23 1.87 -6.58
C SER A 41 4.62 0.47 -6.60
N TYR A 42 3.29 0.40 -6.48
CA TYR A 42 2.50 -0.84 -6.49
C TYR A 42 1.53 -0.87 -7.67
N VAL A 43 1.87 -0.19 -8.76
CA VAL A 43 1.02 -0.10 -9.95
C VAL A 43 0.66 -1.49 -10.47
N ARG A 44 -0.66 -1.77 -10.59
CA ARG A 44 -1.21 -3.06 -11.05
C ARG A 44 -0.75 -4.28 -10.26
N SER A 45 -0.26 -4.09 -9.04
CA SER A 45 0.17 -5.19 -8.17
C SER A 45 -1.01 -5.83 -7.45
N ASN A 46 -0.86 -7.08 -7.04
CA ASN A 46 -1.77 -7.71 -6.10
C ASN A 46 -1.15 -7.64 -4.70
N ILE A 47 -1.69 -6.77 -3.87
CA ILE A 47 -1.29 -6.51 -2.48
C ILE A 47 -2.44 -6.83 -1.51
N THR A 48 -3.28 -7.79 -1.87
CA THR A 48 -4.40 -8.27 -1.04
C THR A 48 -3.90 -8.76 0.31
N GLY A 49 -4.48 -8.26 1.39
CA GLY A 49 -4.17 -8.63 2.76
C GLY A 49 -2.80 -8.17 3.26
N PHE A 50 -2.12 -7.27 2.54
CA PHE A 50 -0.85 -6.70 3.01
C PHE A 50 -1.07 -5.76 4.19
N ASP A 51 -0.12 -5.76 5.10
CA ASP A 51 -0.07 -4.85 6.24
C ASP A 51 0.89 -3.70 5.94
N PHE A 52 0.32 -2.50 5.77
CA PHE A 52 1.04 -1.24 5.56
C PHE A 52 0.91 -0.31 6.76
N HIS A 53 0.38 -0.78 7.88
CA HIS A 53 0.12 0.05 9.06
C HIS A 53 1.32 0.94 9.42
N GLY A 54 1.09 2.25 9.48
CA GLY A 54 2.11 3.24 9.84
C GLY A 54 3.24 3.42 8.81
N GLU A 55 3.14 2.82 7.61
CA GLU A 55 4.10 3.05 6.54
C GLU A 55 3.90 4.44 5.90
N ASP A 56 4.98 4.99 5.38
CA ASP A 56 4.96 6.21 4.61
C ASP A 56 4.87 5.88 3.12
N LEU A 57 3.71 6.16 2.53
CA LEU A 57 3.42 5.95 1.12
C LEU A 57 3.12 7.26 0.38
N HIS A 58 3.49 8.42 0.97
CA HIS A 58 3.26 9.70 0.33
C HIS A 58 3.89 9.75 -1.07
N LEU A 59 3.20 10.40 -1.99
CA LEU A 59 3.58 10.50 -3.41
C LEU A 59 3.77 9.16 -4.13
N SER A 60 3.42 8.03 -3.51
CA SER A 60 3.53 6.71 -4.11
C SER A 60 2.47 6.46 -5.20
N SER A 61 2.53 5.33 -5.87
CA SER A 61 1.49 4.93 -6.82
C SER A 61 0.97 3.53 -6.53
N ILE A 62 -0.33 3.44 -6.29
CA ILE A 62 -1.08 2.18 -6.10
C ILE A 62 -2.08 2.01 -7.25
N ALA A 63 -1.90 2.76 -8.33
CA ALA A 63 -2.85 2.80 -9.45
C ALA A 63 -3.11 1.40 -10.05
N GLY A 64 -4.39 1.04 -10.16
CA GLY A 64 -4.82 -0.25 -10.71
C GLY A 64 -4.45 -1.46 -9.87
N ALA A 65 -3.96 -1.28 -8.63
CA ALA A 65 -3.64 -2.38 -7.75
C ALA A 65 -4.90 -3.06 -7.19
N VAL A 66 -4.78 -4.35 -6.89
CA VAL A 66 -5.76 -5.11 -6.11
C VAL A 66 -5.26 -5.17 -4.67
N ALA A 67 -5.86 -4.36 -3.80
CA ALA A 67 -5.46 -4.16 -2.41
C ALA A 67 -6.59 -4.53 -1.43
N ARG A 68 -7.33 -5.60 -1.73
CA ARG A 68 -8.46 -6.04 -0.91
C ARG A 68 -7.98 -6.49 0.46
N ASP A 69 -8.79 -6.18 1.48
CA ASP A 69 -8.55 -6.62 2.86
C ASP A 69 -7.15 -6.25 3.39
N ALA A 70 -6.50 -5.25 2.79
CA ALA A 70 -5.20 -4.75 3.23
C ALA A 70 -5.36 -3.77 4.40
N ASP A 71 -4.34 -3.65 5.23
CA ASP A 71 -4.32 -2.70 6.34
C ASP A 71 -3.48 -1.47 5.96
N PHE A 72 -4.15 -0.34 5.77
CA PHE A 72 -3.57 0.97 5.54
C PHE A 72 -3.80 1.93 6.71
N SER A 73 -4.15 1.41 7.88
CA SER A 73 -4.41 2.28 9.03
C SER A 73 -3.18 3.11 9.40
N ASP A 74 -3.41 4.39 9.69
CA ASP A 74 -2.38 5.36 10.03
C ASP A 74 -1.26 5.52 8.98
N VAL A 75 -1.53 5.18 7.71
CA VAL A 75 -0.60 5.36 6.59
C VAL A 75 -0.69 6.79 6.07
N ASP A 76 0.44 7.40 5.75
CA ASP A 76 0.47 8.64 4.99
C ASP A 76 0.31 8.34 3.49
N LEU A 77 -0.86 8.70 2.95
CA LEU A 77 -1.20 8.58 1.53
C LEU A 77 -1.25 9.93 0.80
N HIS A 78 -0.74 11.02 1.43
CA HIS A 78 -0.74 12.34 0.82
C HIS A 78 -0.11 12.33 -0.58
N GLY A 79 -0.81 12.87 -1.56
CA GLY A 79 -0.36 12.93 -2.95
C GLY A 79 -0.23 11.57 -3.66
N THR A 80 -0.71 10.50 -3.06
CA THR A 80 -0.66 9.14 -3.64
C THR A 80 -1.63 9.00 -4.81
N THR A 81 -1.27 8.22 -5.82
CA THR A 81 -2.16 7.86 -6.91
C THR A 81 -2.83 6.52 -6.63
N LEU A 82 -4.15 6.54 -6.39
CA LEU A 82 -5.00 5.37 -6.14
C LEU A 82 -5.90 5.01 -7.34
N THR A 83 -5.83 5.76 -8.41
CA THR A 83 -6.74 5.64 -9.56
C THR A 83 -6.92 4.18 -10.01
N LEU A 84 -8.18 3.75 -10.18
CA LEU A 84 -8.56 2.40 -10.60
C LEU A 84 -8.16 1.27 -9.62
N SER A 85 -7.75 1.57 -8.40
CA SER A 85 -7.42 0.54 -7.42
C SER A 85 -8.67 -0.11 -6.81
N ASP A 86 -8.54 -1.34 -6.36
CA ASP A 86 -9.59 -2.08 -5.64
C ASP A 86 -9.19 -2.23 -4.16
N LEU A 87 -9.73 -1.35 -3.31
CA LEU A 87 -9.50 -1.30 -1.87
C LEU A 87 -10.62 -1.97 -1.07
N LYS A 88 -11.44 -2.80 -1.72
CA LYS A 88 -12.57 -3.45 -1.07
C LYS A 88 -12.17 -4.15 0.22
N GLY A 89 -12.89 -3.86 1.33
CA GLY A 89 -12.70 -4.50 2.62
C GLY A 89 -11.46 -4.02 3.39
N SER A 90 -10.67 -3.10 2.84
CA SER A 90 -9.45 -2.62 3.48
C SER A 90 -9.73 -1.73 4.70
N ASN A 91 -8.79 -1.70 5.61
CA ASN A 91 -8.77 -0.80 6.75
C ASN A 91 -8.03 0.49 6.37
N LEU A 92 -8.77 1.59 6.29
CA LEU A 92 -8.28 2.93 5.98
C LEU A 92 -8.52 3.90 7.16
N ASN A 93 -8.55 3.37 8.39
CA ASN A 93 -8.79 4.16 9.58
C ASN A 93 -7.62 5.13 9.82
N GLY A 94 -7.94 6.40 10.03
CA GLY A 94 -6.96 7.43 10.38
C GLY A 94 -6.07 7.91 9.23
N ILE A 95 -6.32 7.51 7.99
CA ILE A 95 -5.50 7.92 6.85
C ILE A 95 -5.73 9.37 6.44
N ASP A 96 -4.73 9.96 5.81
CA ASP A 96 -4.83 11.24 5.12
C ASP A 96 -4.81 11.02 3.60
N LEU A 97 -5.95 11.35 2.97
CA LEU A 97 -6.14 11.29 1.52
C LEU A 97 -6.04 12.66 0.85
N THR A 98 -5.45 13.64 1.53
CA THR A 98 -5.24 14.98 0.96
C THR A 98 -4.41 14.88 -0.33
N ASP A 99 -4.85 15.59 -1.35
CA ASP A 99 -4.20 15.62 -2.69
C ASP A 99 -4.03 14.25 -3.37
N THR A 100 -4.73 13.20 -2.93
CA THR A 100 -4.71 11.90 -3.62
C THR A 100 -5.49 11.94 -4.92
N LEU A 101 -5.02 11.20 -5.92
CA LEU A 101 -5.76 10.91 -7.13
C LEU A 101 -6.54 9.59 -6.96
N SER A 102 -7.83 9.70 -6.66
CA SER A 102 -8.69 8.56 -6.31
C SER A 102 -9.84 8.31 -7.30
N ASP A 103 -9.63 8.61 -8.58
CA ASP A 103 -10.66 8.35 -9.61
C ASP A 103 -10.93 6.85 -9.76
N ARG A 104 -12.22 6.47 -9.72
CA ARG A 104 -12.69 5.09 -9.90
C ARG A 104 -12.10 4.07 -8.94
N VAL A 105 -11.78 4.46 -7.72
CA VAL A 105 -11.36 3.55 -6.66
C VAL A 105 -12.57 2.79 -6.12
N ASN A 106 -12.42 1.49 -5.89
CA ASN A 106 -13.43 0.70 -5.21
C ASN A 106 -13.21 0.74 -3.69
N PHE A 107 -14.00 1.54 -2.99
CA PHE A 107 -14.01 1.64 -1.53
C PHE A 107 -15.12 0.80 -0.86
N GLN A 108 -15.65 -0.21 -1.53
CA GLN A 108 -16.74 -1.01 -0.96
C GLN A 108 -16.29 -1.72 0.33
N ASN A 109 -17.05 -1.53 1.41
CA ASN A 109 -16.77 -2.13 2.73
C ASN A 109 -15.41 -1.73 3.33
N THR A 110 -14.83 -0.61 2.94
CA THR A 110 -13.63 -0.06 3.60
C THR A 110 -13.98 0.60 4.93
N ASP A 111 -13.06 0.55 5.88
CA ASP A 111 -13.14 1.33 7.10
C ASP A 111 -12.45 2.69 6.90
N LEU A 112 -13.23 3.74 6.75
CA LEU A 112 -12.76 5.13 6.54
C LEU A 112 -12.94 6.00 7.79
N ARG A 113 -13.10 5.41 8.96
CA ARG A 113 -13.26 6.20 10.20
C ARG A 113 -11.99 7.03 10.44
N ASN A 114 -12.19 8.27 10.88
CA ASN A 114 -11.11 9.23 11.13
C ASN A 114 -10.23 9.57 9.90
N ALA A 115 -10.63 9.18 8.70
CA ALA A 115 -9.91 9.55 7.47
C ALA A 115 -10.11 11.03 7.14
N VAL A 116 -9.06 11.67 6.63
CA VAL A 116 -9.11 13.02 6.07
C VAL A 116 -9.32 12.92 4.56
N LEU A 117 -10.40 13.53 4.06
CA LEU A 117 -10.87 13.43 2.67
C LEU A 117 -10.92 14.80 1.98
N VAL A 118 -9.89 15.56 2.00
CA VAL A 118 -9.88 16.93 1.47
C VAL A 118 -9.14 17.05 0.15
#